data_7af9e3f7aefc978d355991b136bddc09
#
_entry.id   7af9e3f7aefc978d355991b136bddc09
#
_cell.length_a   1.000
_cell.length_b   1.000
_cell.length_c   1.000
_cell.angle_alpha   90.00
_cell.angle_beta   90.00
_cell.angle_gamma   90.00
#
_symmetry.space_group_name_H-M   'P 1'
#
loop_
_entity.id
_entity.type
_entity.pdbx_description
1 polymer ?
#
loop_
_entity_poly.entity_id
_entity_poly.type
_entity_poly.pdbx_seq_one_letter_code
_entity_poly.pdbx_strand_id
1 'polypeptide(L)'
;MEIFDYDNILLLPRKCRVESRSECDTRVELGGRSFRIPVVPANMKTVVDERICTWLAQNGYFYVMHRFDLDNVQFVKKMHSQDCFASISLGVKPADYATVERFVAEGITPEYITIDVAHGHSDSVKNMVQYLKAKLPQAFVIAGNVGTPEAVIDLENWGADATKVGIGPGKVCITKLKTGFGTGGWQLSAVKWCARVATKPLIADGGIRSHGDIAKSIRFGATMVMAGSLFAGHEESPGRTVEVDGELFKEYYGSASDFNKGEYKHVEGKRILEPIKGRLADTLTEMQQDIQSSISYAGGKKLLDIRKVNYVILGGDNAGEHLLM
;
A
#
# COMPACT_ATOMS: atom_id res chain seq x y z
N MET A 1 4.04 7.67 -24.39
CA MET A 1 3.47 6.80 -23.34
C MET A 1 2.00 7.18 -23.20
N GLU A 2 1.11 6.19 -23.15
CA GLU A 2 -0.33 6.39 -22.91
C GLU A 2 -0.52 6.79 -21.43
N ILE A 3 -1.19 7.91 -21.17
CA ILE A 3 -1.38 8.47 -19.82
C ILE A 3 -2.85 8.36 -19.43
N PHE A 4 -3.09 7.71 -18.29
CA PHE A 4 -4.39 7.56 -17.65
C PHE A 4 -4.22 7.36 -16.15
N ASP A 5 -5.29 7.53 -15.39
CA ASP A 5 -5.34 7.18 -13.98
C ASP A 5 -6.61 6.35 -13.70
N TYR A 6 -6.89 6.05 -12.45
CA TYR A 6 -7.99 5.19 -12.03
C TYR A 6 -9.37 5.65 -12.56
N ASP A 7 -9.62 6.95 -12.59
CA ASP A 7 -10.94 7.51 -12.92
C ASP A 7 -11.28 7.44 -14.41
N ASN A 8 -10.27 7.38 -15.29
CA ASN A 8 -10.50 7.44 -16.73
C ASN A 8 -10.20 6.14 -17.48
N ILE A 9 -10.30 5.01 -16.79
CA ILE A 9 -10.11 3.68 -17.38
C ILE A 9 -11.14 2.69 -16.85
N LEU A 10 -11.62 1.79 -17.72
CA LEU A 10 -12.44 0.64 -17.33
C LEU A 10 -11.90 -0.64 -17.96
N LEU A 11 -12.00 -1.74 -17.20
CA LEU A 11 -11.65 -3.07 -17.66
C LEU A 11 -12.82 -3.67 -18.43
N LEU A 12 -12.52 -4.37 -19.53
CA LEU A 12 -13.55 -4.98 -20.37
C LEU A 12 -13.86 -6.41 -19.89
N PRO A 13 -15.15 -6.74 -19.68
CA PRO A 13 -15.54 -8.04 -19.20
C PRO A 13 -15.29 -9.13 -20.22
N ARG A 14 -15.08 -10.34 -19.73
CA ARG A 14 -15.00 -11.59 -20.51
C ARG A 14 -16.14 -12.52 -20.13
N LYS A 15 -16.35 -13.57 -20.92
CA LYS A 15 -17.33 -14.62 -20.60
C LYS A 15 -17.04 -15.19 -19.19
N CYS A 16 -18.02 -15.09 -18.30
CA CYS A 16 -17.96 -15.68 -16.96
C CYS A 16 -17.84 -17.20 -17.04
N ARG A 17 -17.03 -17.81 -16.16
CA ARG A 17 -16.75 -19.24 -16.10
C ARG A 17 -17.02 -19.87 -14.74
N VAL A 18 -17.64 -19.12 -13.83
CA VAL A 18 -18.00 -19.56 -12.47
C VAL A 18 -19.52 -19.52 -12.31
N GLU A 19 -20.07 -20.42 -11.54
CA GLU A 19 -21.48 -20.41 -11.17
C GLU A 19 -21.73 -19.45 -10.02
N SER A 20 -20.79 -19.41 -9.06
CA SER A 20 -20.80 -18.45 -7.96
C SER A 20 -19.49 -17.67 -7.91
N ARG A 21 -19.57 -16.37 -7.63
CA ARG A 21 -18.39 -15.51 -7.42
C ARG A 21 -17.52 -15.99 -6.25
N SER A 22 -18.10 -16.67 -5.27
CA SER A 22 -17.39 -17.26 -4.13
C SER A 22 -16.36 -18.33 -4.52
N GLU A 23 -16.45 -18.88 -5.75
CA GLU A 23 -15.44 -19.80 -6.29
C GLU A 23 -14.12 -19.08 -6.69
N CYS A 24 -14.15 -17.75 -6.79
CA CYS A 24 -13.00 -16.97 -7.21
C CYS A 24 -12.00 -16.82 -6.07
N ASP A 25 -10.76 -17.23 -6.32
CA ASP A 25 -9.65 -17.15 -5.36
C ASP A 25 -8.98 -15.78 -5.43
N THR A 26 -9.11 -15.02 -4.34
CA THR A 26 -8.55 -13.66 -4.19
C THR A 26 -7.15 -13.65 -3.60
N ARG A 27 -6.60 -14.81 -3.21
CA ARG A 27 -5.32 -14.90 -2.51
C ARG A 27 -4.16 -14.39 -3.36
N VAL A 28 -3.17 -13.84 -2.67
CA VAL A 28 -1.94 -13.34 -3.24
C VAL A 28 -0.75 -13.87 -2.45
N GLU A 29 0.33 -14.21 -3.15
CA GLU A 29 1.59 -14.62 -2.55
C GLU A 29 2.54 -13.42 -2.46
N LEU A 30 3.18 -13.24 -1.30
CA LEU A 30 4.23 -12.27 -1.08
C LEU A 30 5.25 -12.80 -0.06
N GLY A 31 6.53 -12.83 -0.42
CA GLY A 31 7.58 -13.27 0.49
C GLY A 31 7.40 -14.68 1.06
N GLY A 32 6.85 -15.61 0.26
CA GLY A 32 6.61 -17.00 0.68
C GLY A 32 5.38 -17.21 1.57
N ARG A 33 4.56 -16.17 1.80
CA ARG A 33 3.28 -16.26 2.53
C ARG A 33 2.10 -15.94 1.62
N SER A 34 0.97 -16.60 1.87
CA SER A 34 -0.31 -16.35 1.20
C SER A 34 -1.18 -15.43 2.05
N PHE A 35 -1.75 -14.39 1.42
CA PHE A 35 -2.66 -13.45 2.05
C PHE A 35 -4.02 -13.49 1.38
N ARG A 36 -5.09 -13.23 2.13
CA ARG A 36 -6.48 -13.37 1.68
C ARG A 36 -6.86 -12.49 0.51
N ILE A 37 -6.34 -11.26 0.47
CA ILE A 37 -6.59 -10.28 -0.59
C ILE A 37 -5.31 -9.49 -0.91
N PRO A 38 -5.16 -8.94 -2.12
CA PRO A 38 -3.96 -8.19 -2.54
C PRO A 38 -3.98 -6.73 -2.05
N VAL A 39 -4.41 -6.48 -0.82
CA VAL A 39 -4.57 -5.13 -0.27
C VAL A 39 -3.85 -5.01 1.06
N VAL A 40 -3.16 -3.90 1.26
CA VAL A 40 -2.49 -3.56 2.51
C VAL A 40 -2.89 -2.14 2.96
N PRO A 41 -3.32 -1.95 4.22
CA PRO A 41 -3.52 -0.62 4.78
C PRO A 41 -2.20 0.16 4.80
N ALA A 42 -2.27 1.45 4.46
CA ALA A 42 -1.08 2.30 4.47
C ALA A 42 -0.46 2.40 5.87
N ASN A 43 0.86 2.34 5.93
CA ASN A 43 1.65 2.38 7.17
C ASN A 43 1.72 3.79 7.79
N MET A 44 0.57 4.32 8.16
CA MET A 44 0.37 5.67 8.68
C MET A 44 -0.24 5.62 10.08
N LYS A 45 0.16 6.55 10.97
CA LYS A 45 -0.33 6.64 12.36
C LYS A 45 -1.85 6.75 12.50
N THR A 46 -2.53 7.25 11.47
CA THR A 46 -3.99 7.38 11.44
C THR A 46 -4.71 6.21 10.78
N VAL A 47 -3.96 5.22 10.28
CA VAL A 47 -4.50 4.07 9.53
C VAL A 47 -4.27 2.77 10.28
N VAL A 48 -3.09 2.55 10.85
CA VAL A 48 -2.71 1.33 11.55
C VAL A 48 -2.08 1.63 12.91
N ASP A 49 -2.28 0.73 13.85
CA ASP A 49 -1.61 0.64 15.15
C ASP A 49 -1.27 -0.83 15.45
N GLU A 50 -0.64 -1.09 16.59
CA GLU A 50 -0.29 -2.48 16.99
C GLU A 50 -1.51 -3.40 17.04
N ARG A 51 -2.65 -2.91 17.52
CA ARG A 51 -3.89 -3.69 17.66
C ARG A 51 -4.42 -4.11 16.29
N ILE A 52 -4.49 -3.17 15.35
CA ILE A 52 -4.95 -3.43 13.97
C ILE A 52 -3.96 -4.37 13.27
N CYS A 53 -2.66 -4.14 13.37
CA CYS A 53 -1.65 -4.99 12.75
C CYS A 53 -1.70 -6.43 13.27
N THR A 54 -1.87 -6.61 14.58
CA THR A 54 -2.05 -7.93 15.19
C THR A 54 -3.29 -8.63 14.65
N TRP A 55 -4.42 -7.91 14.61
CA TRP A 55 -5.68 -8.46 14.10
C TRP A 55 -5.56 -8.85 12.61
N LEU A 56 -4.93 -8.00 11.79
CA LEU A 56 -4.69 -8.29 10.37
C LEU A 56 -3.85 -9.55 10.18
N ALA A 57 -2.75 -9.68 10.93
CA ALA A 57 -1.89 -10.87 10.88
C ALA A 57 -2.64 -12.14 11.24
N GLN A 58 -3.42 -12.12 12.33
CA GLN A 58 -4.21 -13.26 12.82
C GLN A 58 -5.33 -13.67 11.85
N ASN A 59 -5.80 -12.75 11.01
CA ASN A 59 -6.87 -13.00 10.04
C ASN A 59 -6.36 -13.20 8.59
N GLY A 60 -5.05 -13.36 8.40
CA GLY A 60 -4.46 -13.70 7.10
C GLY A 60 -4.38 -12.52 6.13
N TYR A 61 -4.32 -11.30 6.62
CA TYR A 61 -4.11 -10.08 5.84
C TYR A 61 -2.67 -9.60 5.98
N PHE A 62 -2.13 -9.04 4.89
CA PHE A 62 -0.84 -8.37 4.95
C PHE A 62 -0.99 -6.99 5.60
N TYR A 63 0.00 -6.58 6.36
CA TYR A 63 0.10 -5.26 6.98
C TYR A 63 1.54 -4.77 6.94
N VAL A 64 1.72 -3.47 7.09
CA VAL A 64 3.01 -2.82 7.38
C VAL A 64 2.80 -1.89 8.57
N MET A 65 3.50 -2.13 9.68
CA MET A 65 3.45 -1.22 10.83
C MET A 65 4.21 0.07 10.51
N HIS A 66 3.66 1.22 10.89
CA HIS A 66 4.34 2.50 10.73
C HIS A 66 5.58 2.60 11.65
N ARG A 67 6.49 3.53 11.35
CA ARG A 67 7.78 3.70 12.04
C ARG A 67 7.82 4.86 13.05
N PHE A 68 6.69 5.47 13.36
CA PHE A 68 6.61 6.69 14.16
C PHE A 68 6.23 6.36 15.61
N ASP A 69 6.98 6.91 16.58
CA ASP A 69 6.73 6.77 18.02
C ASP A 69 6.55 5.30 18.47
N LEU A 70 7.37 4.41 17.91
CA LEU A 70 7.29 2.97 18.12
C LEU A 70 8.67 2.37 18.35
N ASP A 71 8.78 1.46 19.31
CA ASP A 71 9.93 0.54 19.41
C ASP A 71 9.68 -0.70 18.52
N ASN A 72 10.26 -0.67 17.33
CA ASN A 72 10.12 -1.77 16.36
C ASN A 72 10.58 -3.12 16.92
N VAL A 73 11.61 -3.16 17.78
CA VAL A 73 12.12 -4.42 18.35
C VAL A 73 11.09 -5.02 19.30
N GLN A 74 10.49 -4.21 20.17
CA GLN A 74 9.43 -4.67 21.06
C GLN A 74 8.18 -5.10 20.30
N PHE A 75 7.82 -4.36 19.25
CA PHE A 75 6.69 -4.75 18.39
C PHE A 75 6.92 -6.12 17.74
N VAL A 76 8.10 -6.37 17.17
CA VAL A 76 8.43 -7.67 16.55
C VAL A 76 8.39 -8.80 17.59
N LYS A 77 8.96 -8.60 18.78
CA LYS A 77 8.87 -9.58 19.88
C LYS A 77 7.43 -9.92 20.25
N LYS A 78 6.58 -8.88 20.35
CA LYS A 78 5.17 -9.04 20.65
C LYS A 78 4.45 -9.86 19.56
N MET A 79 4.72 -9.58 18.29
CA MET A 79 4.12 -10.33 17.19
C MET A 79 4.56 -11.80 17.22
N HIS A 80 5.83 -12.07 17.36
CA HIS A 80 6.36 -13.43 17.46
C HIS A 80 5.83 -14.18 18.68
N SER A 81 5.64 -13.52 19.84
CA SER A 81 5.03 -14.13 21.02
C SER A 81 3.58 -14.57 20.84
N GLN A 82 2.91 -14.04 19.81
CA GLN A 82 1.53 -14.37 19.43
C GLN A 82 1.46 -15.26 18.18
N ASP A 83 2.56 -15.86 17.77
CA ASP A 83 2.69 -16.68 16.56
C ASP A 83 2.25 -15.92 15.27
N CYS A 84 2.47 -14.61 15.26
CA CYS A 84 2.18 -13.73 14.14
C CYS A 84 3.47 -13.33 13.42
N PHE A 85 3.41 -13.25 12.07
CA PHE A 85 4.51 -12.64 11.33
C PHE A 85 4.64 -11.16 11.67
N ALA A 86 5.87 -10.64 11.64
CA ALA A 86 6.17 -9.24 11.88
C ALA A 86 6.51 -8.52 10.57
N SER A 87 5.81 -7.43 10.30
CA SER A 87 6.05 -6.54 9.18
C SER A 87 6.16 -5.10 9.68
N ILE A 88 7.33 -4.50 9.51
CA ILE A 88 7.68 -3.17 10.00
C ILE A 88 8.05 -2.23 8.87
N SER A 89 8.11 -0.93 9.17
CA SER A 89 8.76 0.04 8.31
C SER A 89 9.94 0.71 8.99
N LEU A 90 10.95 1.06 8.20
CA LEU A 90 12.14 1.81 8.59
C LEU A 90 12.35 2.98 7.62
N GLY A 91 13.03 4.02 8.12
CA GLY A 91 13.61 5.06 7.29
C GLY A 91 15.05 4.74 6.91
N VAL A 92 15.85 5.81 6.71
CA VAL A 92 17.26 5.71 6.31
C VAL A 92 18.17 6.57 7.19
N LYS A 93 17.70 6.95 8.38
CA LYS A 93 18.43 7.76 9.34
C LYS A 93 19.28 6.89 10.26
N PRO A 94 20.27 7.46 10.98
CA PRO A 94 21.10 6.71 11.95
C PRO A 94 20.29 5.89 12.96
N ALA A 95 19.15 6.39 13.43
CA ALA A 95 18.26 5.66 14.34
C ALA A 95 17.70 4.38 13.73
N ASP A 96 17.43 4.36 12.41
CA ASP A 96 16.94 3.18 11.71
C ASP A 96 18.03 2.10 11.63
N TYR A 97 19.29 2.49 11.35
CA TYR A 97 20.44 1.58 11.42
C TYR A 97 20.65 1.01 12.83
N ALA A 98 20.52 1.85 13.87
CA ALA A 98 20.62 1.39 15.25
C ALA A 98 19.51 0.36 15.58
N THR A 99 18.32 0.51 15.03
CA THR A 99 17.23 -0.47 15.17
C THR A 99 17.61 -1.81 14.53
N VAL A 100 18.24 -1.80 13.35
CA VAL A 100 18.73 -3.02 12.69
C VAL A 100 19.80 -3.71 13.54
N GLU A 101 20.76 -2.97 14.11
CA GLU A 101 21.76 -3.54 14.99
C GLU A 101 21.16 -4.16 16.27
N ARG A 102 20.08 -3.58 16.81
CA ARG A 102 19.33 -4.18 17.91
C ARG A 102 18.69 -5.51 17.51
N PHE A 103 18.10 -5.62 16.32
CA PHE A 103 17.58 -6.89 15.82
C PHE A 103 18.68 -7.96 15.73
N VAL A 104 19.84 -7.59 15.19
CA VAL A 104 21.02 -8.50 15.12
C VAL A 104 21.49 -8.93 16.51
N ALA A 105 21.66 -7.98 17.42
CA ALA A 105 22.13 -8.25 18.78
C ALA A 105 21.17 -9.16 19.57
N GLU A 106 19.87 -9.06 19.31
CA GLU A 106 18.86 -9.86 19.99
C GLU A 106 18.51 -11.17 19.25
N GLY A 107 19.13 -11.42 18.09
CA GLY A 107 18.86 -12.62 17.28
C GLY A 107 17.43 -12.71 16.74
N ILE A 108 16.79 -11.57 16.48
CA ILE A 108 15.40 -11.46 16.01
C ILE A 108 15.39 -10.92 14.60
N THR A 109 14.53 -11.47 13.73
CA THR A 109 14.36 -10.98 12.35
C THR A 109 12.88 -10.80 12.07
N PRO A 110 12.41 -9.58 11.73
CA PRO A 110 11.08 -9.40 11.18
C PRO A 110 11.00 -10.05 9.80
N GLU A 111 9.87 -10.64 9.47
CA GLU A 111 9.67 -11.30 8.17
C GLU A 111 9.66 -10.32 7.02
N TYR A 112 9.12 -9.10 7.25
CA TYR A 112 9.06 -8.05 6.23
C TYR A 112 9.58 -6.73 6.79
N ILE A 113 10.41 -6.05 6.00
CA ILE A 113 10.90 -4.71 6.29
C ILE A 113 10.62 -3.81 5.09
N THR A 114 9.80 -2.79 5.30
CA THR A 114 9.52 -1.77 4.28
C THR A 114 10.40 -0.55 4.53
N ILE A 115 11.24 -0.20 3.57
CA ILE A 115 11.95 1.08 3.57
C ILE A 115 10.97 2.14 3.05
N ASP A 116 10.60 3.08 3.93
CA ASP A 116 9.53 4.05 3.70
C ASP A 116 10.10 5.47 3.62
N VAL A 117 10.40 5.90 2.39
CA VAL A 117 11.00 7.20 2.07
C VAL A 117 10.22 7.84 0.91
N ALA A 118 9.91 9.14 1.02
CA ALA A 118 9.13 9.85 0.01
C ALA A 118 9.75 9.80 -1.40
N HIS A 119 11.08 9.85 -1.48
CA HIS A 119 11.84 9.66 -2.73
C HIS A 119 12.83 8.50 -2.55
N GLY A 120 12.38 7.31 -2.90
CA GLY A 120 13.12 6.06 -2.68
C GLY A 120 14.27 5.82 -3.65
N HIS A 121 14.33 6.49 -4.79
CA HIS A 121 15.44 6.38 -5.74
C HIS A 121 16.60 7.28 -5.29
N SER A 122 17.33 6.82 -4.28
CA SER A 122 18.42 7.59 -3.63
C SER A 122 19.51 6.68 -3.08
N ASP A 123 20.73 7.23 -2.94
CA ASP A 123 21.88 6.53 -2.35
C ASP A 123 21.61 6.08 -0.90
N SER A 124 20.85 6.86 -0.13
CA SER A 124 20.50 6.50 1.24
C SER A 124 19.60 5.27 1.30
N VAL A 125 18.65 5.11 0.37
CA VAL A 125 17.84 3.90 0.23
C VAL A 125 18.68 2.73 -0.27
N LYS A 126 19.54 2.93 -1.26
CA LYS A 126 20.51 1.92 -1.71
C LYS A 126 21.31 1.35 -0.53
N ASN A 127 21.92 2.25 0.25
CA ASN A 127 22.73 1.86 1.39
C ASN A 127 21.93 1.06 2.43
N MET A 128 20.70 1.48 2.73
CA MET A 128 19.83 0.78 3.67
C MET A 128 19.40 -0.59 3.14
N VAL A 129 19.01 -0.72 1.87
CA VAL A 129 18.68 -2.02 1.26
C VAL A 129 19.87 -2.99 1.38
N GLN A 130 21.05 -2.55 0.96
CA GLN A 130 22.27 -3.39 1.02
C GLN A 130 22.63 -3.77 2.46
N TYR A 131 22.47 -2.83 3.39
CA TYR A 131 22.71 -3.07 4.80
C TYR A 131 21.75 -4.11 5.39
N LEU A 132 20.46 -3.99 5.11
CA LEU A 132 19.44 -4.97 5.53
C LEU A 132 19.73 -6.36 4.96
N LYS A 133 20.06 -6.46 3.67
CA LYS A 133 20.37 -7.76 3.05
C LYS A 133 21.65 -8.40 3.63
N ALA A 134 22.60 -7.60 4.08
CA ALA A 134 23.80 -8.09 4.75
C ALA A 134 23.55 -8.53 6.21
N LYS A 135 22.75 -7.76 6.96
CA LYS A 135 22.53 -7.95 8.40
C LYS A 135 21.37 -8.88 8.73
N LEU A 136 20.29 -8.83 7.95
CA LEU A 136 19.05 -9.59 8.12
C LEU A 136 18.67 -10.28 6.80
N PRO A 137 19.48 -11.21 6.27
CA PRO A 137 19.31 -11.79 4.93
C PRO A 137 17.99 -12.56 4.77
N GLN A 138 17.35 -12.97 5.86
CA GLN A 138 16.06 -13.68 5.85
C GLN A 138 14.86 -12.73 5.71
N ALA A 139 15.03 -11.43 5.98
CA ALA A 139 13.96 -10.46 5.86
C ALA A 139 13.61 -10.22 4.39
N PHE A 140 12.31 -10.17 4.09
CA PHE A 140 11.78 -9.74 2.80
C PHE A 140 11.75 -8.20 2.78
N VAL A 141 12.59 -7.59 1.95
CA VAL A 141 12.79 -6.14 1.90
C VAL A 141 11.94 -5.52 0.81
N ILE A 142 10.99 -4.66 1.20
CA ILE A 142 10.18 -3.83 0.30
C ILE A 142 10.80 -2.44 0.29
N ALA A 143 11.14 -1.90 -0.88
CA ALA A 143 11.75 -0.58 -0.97
C ALA A 143 10.87 0.41 -1.77
N GLY A 144 10.79 1.64 -1.33
CA GLY A 144 10.07 2.72 -1.98
C GLY A 144 10.21 4.08 -1.28
N ASN A 145 9.51 5.11 -1.81
CA ASN A 145 8.61 5.03 -2.96
C ASN A 145 9.32 5.52 -4.24
N VAL A 146 8.93 4.92 -5.34
CA VAL A 146 9.47 5.27 -6.66
C VAL A 146 8.34 5.49 -7.68
N GLY A 147 8.66 6.06 -8.85
CA GLY A 147 7.64 6.36 -9.86
C GLY A 147 8.11 6.11 -11.30
N THR A 148 9.30 5.53 -11.51
CA THR A 148 9.88 5.30 -12.84
C THR A 148 10.44 3.89 -12.99
N PRO A 149 10.48 3.33 -14.22
CA PRO A 149 11.10 2.03 -14.50
C PRO A 149 12.57 1.95 -14.09
N GLU A 150 13.32 2.99 -14.32
CA GLU A 150 14.73 3.10 -13.95
C GLU A 150 14.92 2.90 -12.44
N ALA A 151 14.09 3.57 -11.63
CA ALA A 151 14.12 3.41 -10.19
C ALA A 151 13.79 1.98 -9.75
N VAL A 152 12.82 1.31 -10.39
CA VAL A 152 12.48 -0.09 -10.09
C VAL A 152 13.66 -1.01 -10.37
N ILE A 153 14.30 -0.85 -11.53
CA ILE A 153 15.50 -1.64 -11.91
C ILE A 153 16.60 -1.46 -10.86
N ASP A 154 16.86 -0.22 -10.45
CA ASP A 154 17.91 0.08 -9.48
C ASP A 154 17.59 -0.51 -8.11
N LEU A 155 16.35 -0.37 -7.60
CA LEU A 155 15.96 -0.95 -6.32
C LEU A 155 16.10 -2.48 -6.32
N GLU A 156 15.71 -3.16 -7.39
CA GLU A 156 15.88 -4.61 -7.54
C GLU A 156 17.36 -5.00 -7.59
N ASN A 157 18.19 -4.24 -8.32
CA ASN A 157 19.64 -4.45 -8.39
C ASN A 157 20.34 -4.21 -7.04
N TRP A 158 19.84 -3.30 -6.21
CA TRP A 158 20.37 -3.06 -4.86
C TRP A 158 20.00 -4.18 -3.88
N GLY A 159 19.05 -5.06 -4.25
CA GLY A 159 18.66 -6.23 -3.46
C GLY A 159 17.28 -6.16 -2.84
N ALA A 160 16.44 -5.19 -3.19
CA ALA A 160 15.05 -5.18 -2.77
C ALA A 160 14.30 -6.42 -3.29
N ASP A 161 13.43 -7.00 -2.46
CA ASP A 161 12.62 -8.17 -2.80
C ASP A 161 11.27 -7.77 -3.40
N ALA A 162 10.84 -6.53 -3.18
CA ALA A 162 9.71 -5.90 -3.83
C ALA A 162 9.90 -4.39 -3.91
N THR A 163 9.21 -3.73 -4.84
CA THR A 163 9.23 -2.27 -5.00
C THR A 163 7.85 -1.67 -4.72
N LYS A 164 7.82 -0.49 -4.10
CA LYS A 164 6.60 0.26 -3.82
C LYS A 164 6.54 1.50 -4.72
N VAL A 165 5.55 1.53 -5.62
CA VAL A 165 5.39 2.55 -6.66
C VAL A 165 4.27 3.51 -6.31
N GLY A 166 4.62 4.79 -6.21
CA GLY A 166 3.67 5.88 -5.94
C GLY A 166 4.36 7.05 -5.23
N ILE A 167 4.46 8.18 -5.90
CA ILE A 167 4.97 9.41 -5.34
C ILE A 167 3.83 10.42 -5.29
N GLY A 168 3.24 10.59 -4.10
CA GLY A 168 2.23 11.57 -3.83
C GLY A 168 0.85 11.38 -4.46
N PRO A 169 0.36 10.18 -4.83
CA PRO A 169 -1.00 10.02 -5.37
C PRO A 169 -2.07 9.96 -4.28
N GLY A 170 -1.68 9.84 -3.01
CA GLY A 170 -2.59 9.72 -1.87
C GLY A 170 -3.45 10.97 -1.64
N LYS A 171 -4.65 10.78 -1.07
CA LYS A 171 -5.65 11.84 -0.81
C LYS A 171 -5.12 12.98 0.08
N VAL A 172 -4.22 12.66 1.01
CA VAL A 172 -3.62 13.63 1.94
C VAL A 172 -2.22 14.09 1.51
N CYS A 173 -1.70 13.62 0.38
CA CYS A 173 -0.41 14.04 -0.14
C CYS A 173 -0.54 15.31 -0.98
N ILE A 174 0.40 16.24 -0.79
CA ILE A 174 0.48 17.50 -1.54
C ILE A 174 1.84 17.65 -2.26
N THR A 175 2.61 16.59 -2.41
CA THR A 175 3.94 16.60 -3.04
C THR A 175 3.91 17.28 -4.40
N LYS A 176 2.96 16.91 -5.28
CA LYS A 176 2.85 17.52 -6.61
C LYS A 176 2.61 19.02 -6.58
N LEU A 177 1.88 19.52 -5.58
CA LEU A 177 1.59 20.96 -5.43
C LEU A 177 2.80 21.73 -4.89
N LYS A 178 3.67 21.06 -4.13
CA LYS A 178 4.84 21.67 -3.51
C LYS A 178 6.08 21.59 -4.36
N THR A 179 6.25 20.52 -5.12
CA THR A 179 7.49 20.20 -5.81
C THR A 179 7.38 20.16 -7.33
N GLY A 180 6.16 20.01 -7.88
CA GLY A 180 5.93 19.73 -9.30
C GLY A 180 6.20 18.27 -9.71
N PHE A 181 6.63 17.41 -8.77
CA PHE A 181 6.91 16.00 -9.03
C PHE A 181 5.82 15.11 -8.43
N GLY A 182 5.68 13.90 -8.99
CA GLY A 182 4.78 12.89 -8.44
C GLY A 182 4.06 12.05 -9.51
N THR A 183 3.31 11.08 -9.02
CA THR A 183 2.49 10.16 -9.84
C THR A 183 0.99 10.46 -9.71
N GLY A 184 0.61 11.43 -8.87
CA GLY A 184 -0.80 11.81 -8.69
C GLY A 184 -1.42 12.41 -9.97
N GLY A 185 -2.53 11.80 -10.42
CA GLY A 185 -3.19 12.09 -11.69
C GLY A 185 -2.77 11.16 -12.85
N TRP A 186 -1.77 10.27 -12.62
CA TRP A 186 -1.35 9.25 -13.57
C TRP A 186 -0.74 8.01 -12.87
N GLN A 187 -1.10 7.78 -11.62
CA GLN A 187 -0.56 6.70 -10.79
C GLN A 187 -0.71 5.32 -11.46
N LEU A 188 -1.86 5.03 -12.05
CA LEU A 188 -2.08 3.75 -12.71
C LEU A 188 -1.19 3.56 -13.95
N SER A 189 -0.92 4.64 -14.70
CA SER A 189 0.06 4.63 -15.80
C SER A 189 1.48 4.43 -15.27
N ALA A 190 1.85 5.03 -14.13
CA ALA A 190 3.14 4.80 -13.51
C ALA A 190 3.32 3.34 -13.09
N VAL A 191 2.28 2.73 -12.49
CA VAL A 191 2.27 1.29 -12.16
C VAL A 191 2.47 0.43 -13.42
N LYS A 192 1.69 0.68 -14.49
CA LYS A 192 1.83 -0.01 -15.78
C LYS A 192 3.25 0.12 -16.35
N TRP A 193 3.82 1.32 -16.25
CA TRP A 193 5.14 1.62 -16.80
C TRP A 193 6.24 0.90 -16.00
N CYS A 194 6.21 0.99 -14.68
CA CYS A 194 7.13 0.29 -13.79
C CYS A 194 7.03 -1.24 -13.90
N ALA A 195 5.81 -1.77 -14.00
CA ALA A 195 5.57 -3.21 -14.10
C ALA A 195 6.16 -3.86 -15.37
N ARG A 196 6.47 -3.09 -16.42
CA ARG A 196 7.10 -3.61 -17.64
C ARG A 196 8.54 -4.07 -17.42
N VAL A 197 9.21 -3.52 -16.43
CA VAL A 197 10.63 -3.82 -16.13
C VAL A 197 10.78 -4.60 -14.83
N ALA A 198 9.76 -4.59 -13.97
CA ALA A 198 9.79 -5.28 -12.69
C ALA A 198 9.92 -6.79 -12.89
N THR A 199 10.91 -7.39 -12.25
CA THR A 199 11.13 -8.84 -12.19
C THR A 199 10.67 -9.42 -10.85
N LYS A 200 10.41 -8.56 -9.87
CA LYS A 200 9.96 -8.88 -8.52
C LYS A 200 8.59 -8.26 -8.23
N PRO A 201 7.91 -8.62 -7.14
CA PRO A 201 6.62 -8.04 -6.78
C PRO A 201 6.64 -6.50 -6.75
N LEU A 202 5.55 -5.90 -7.24
CA LEU A 202 5.33 -4.47 -7.23
C LEU A 202 4.08 -4.13 -6.43
N ILE A 203 4.18 -3.18 -5.50
CA ILE A 203 3.07 -2.68 -4.69
C ILE A 203 2.66 -1.31 -5.23
N ALA A 204 1.42 -1.16 -5.70
CA ALA A 204 0.86 0.13 -6.11
C ALA A 204 0.43 0.90 -4.86
N ASP A 205 1.12 2.00 -4.55
CA ASP A 205 0.90 2.75 -3.31
C ASP A 205 0.22 4.09 -3.55
N GLY A 206 -1.01 4.19 -3.07
CA GLY A 206 -1.82 5.40 -3.10
C GLY A 206 -2.62 5.60 -4.40
N GLY A 207 -3.56 6.54 -4.34
CA GLY A 207 -4.51 6.80 -5.44
C GLY A 207 -5.71 5.86 -5.45
N ILE A 208 -5.73 4.81 -4.65
CA ILE A 208 -6.82 3.83 -4.53
C ILE A 208 -7.97 4.45 -3.75
N ARG A 209 -9.13 4.60 -4.39
CA ARG A 209 -10.31 5.26 -3.81
C ARG A 209 -11.55 4.39 -3.79
N SER A 210 -11.55 3.33 -4.59
CA SER A 210 -12.63 2.35 -4.68
C SER A 210 -12.06 0.93 -4.76
N HIS A 211 -12.90 -0.07 -4.51
CA HIS A 211 -12.48 -1.47 -4.63
C HIS A 211 -12.17 -1.84 -6.10
N GLY A 212 -12.82 -1.19 -7.06
CA GLY A 212 -12.52 -1.35 -8.49
C GLY A 212 -11.09 -0.96 -8.86
N ASP A 213 -10.48 -0.01 -8.15
CA ASP A 213 -9.11 0.43 -8.39
C ASP A 213 -8.09 -0.66 -8.04
N ILE A 214 -8.45 -1.56 -7.12
CA ILE A 214 -7.65 -2.76 -6.80
C ILE A 214 -7.52 -3.63 -8.05
N ALA A 215 -8.64 -3.96 -8.70
CA ALA A 215 -8.65 -4.76 -9.93
C ALA A 215 -7.87 -4.07 -11.06
N LYS A 216 -8.02 -2.75 -11.21
CA LYS A 216 -7.25 -1.97 -12.18
C LYS A 216 -5.74 -2.06 -11.91
N SER A 217 -5.31 -1.92 -10.66
CA SER A 217 -3.89 -2.05 -10.28
C SER A 217 -3.33 -3.45 -10.60
N ILE A 218 -4.06 -4.51 -10.26
CA ILE A 218 -3.68 -5.89 -10.59
C ILE A 218 -3.59 -6.09 -12.11
N ARG A 219 -4.56 -5.52 -12.86
CA ARG A 219 -4.53 -5.56 -14.33
C ARG A 219 -3.23 -5.01 -14.90
N PHE A 220 -2.73 -3.93 -14.33
CA PHE A 220 -1.52 -3.26 -14.82
C PHE A 220 -0.22 -3.70 -14.15
N GLY A 221 -0.24 -4.81 -13.41
CA GLY A 221 0.96 -5.52 -12.98
C GLY A 221 1.29 -5.43 -11.49
N ALA A 222 0.51 -4.70 -10.70
CA ALA A 222 0.68 -4.73 -9.26
C ALA A 222 0.46 -6.14 -8.70
N THR A 223 1.25 -6.52 -7.71
CA THR A 223 1.06 -7.73 -6.89
C THR A 223 0.11 -7.43 -5.75
N MET A 224 0.29 -6.28 -5.11
CA MET A 224 -0.58 -5.75 -4.05
C MET A 224 -0.82 -4.26 -4.26
N VAL A 225 -1.83 -3.74 -3.57
CA VAL A 225 -2.10 -2.30 -3.49
C VAL A 225 -2.04 -1.83 -2.05
N MET A 226 -1.47 -0.65 -1.82
CA MET A 226 -1.50 0.02 -0.53
C MET A 226 -2.50 1.17 -0.58
N ALA A 227 -3.42 1.21 0.39
CA ALA A 227 -4.48 2.21 0.45
C ALA A 227 -4.54 2.88 1.82
N GLY A 228 -4.65 4.19 1.85
CA GLY A 228 -4.81 4.99 3.08
C GLY A 228 -6.27 5.35 3.35
N SER A 229 -6.91 6.11 2.48
CA SER A 229 -8.26 6.65 2.70
C SER A 229 -9.34 5.58 2.83
N LEU A 230 -9.18 4.42 2.19
CA LEU A 230 -10.11 3.30 2.36
C LEU A 230 -10.09 2.72 3.78
N PHE A 231 -9.01 2.92 4.53
CA PHE A 231 -8.81 2.38 5.88
C PHE A 231 -8.78 3.45 6.99
N ALA A 232 -8.78 4.73 6.64
CA ALA A 232 -8.66 5.81 7.64
C ALA A 232 -9.94 6.09 8.41
N GLY A 233 -11.13 5.70 7.89
CA GLY A 233 -12.44 6.06 8.45
C GLY A 233 -13.14 4.92 9.20
N HIS A 234 -12.44 3.92 9.70
CA HIS A 234 -13.09 2.84 10.49
C HIS A 234 -13.19 3.20 11.97
N GLU A 235 -14.12 2.55 12.66
CA GLU A 235 -14.27 2.69 14.11
C GLU A 235 -12.96 2.42 14.83
N GLU A 236 -12.20 1.40 14.36
CA GLU A 236 -10.92 0.98 14.91
C GLU A 236 -9.74 1.86 14.49
N SER A 237 -9.88 2.68 13.44
CA SER A 237 -8.77 3.51 12.92
C SER A 237 -8.20 4.42 14.01
N PRO A 238 -6.84 4.52 14.13
CA PRO A 238 -6.20 5.22 15.23
C PRO A 238 -6.37 6.75 15.19
N GLY A 239 -6.75 7.32 14.06
CA GLY A 239 -7.04 8.74 13.93
C GLY A 239 -8.05 9.21 14.98
N ARG A 240 -7.83 10.40 15.55
CA ARG A 240 -8.72 10.97 16.56
C ARG A 240 -10.14 11.07 16.01
N THR A 241 -11.12 10.65 16.80
CA THR A 241 -12.53 10.85 16.48
C THR A 241 -12.92 12.30 16.77
N VAL A 242 -13.56 12.93 15.80
CA VAL A 242 -14.03 14.33 15.88
C VAL A 242 -15.50 14.36 15.49
N GLU A 243 -16.31 15.09 16.26
CA GLU A 243 -17.70 15.37 15.93
C GLU A 243 -17.81 16.72 15.22
N VAL A 244 -18.51 16.74 14.09
CA VAL A 244 -18.83 17.95 13.33
C VAL A 244 -20.31 17.87 12.94
N ASP A 245 -21.09 18.85 13.38
CA ASP A 245 -22.55 18.95 13.11
C ASP A 245 -23.34 17.68 13.45
N GLY A 246 -22.93 16.97 14.52
CA GLY A 246 -23.58 15.74 14.99
C GLY A 246 -23.13 14.47 14.28
N GLU A 247 -22.23 14.57 13.30
CA GLU A 247 -21.61 13.43 12.60
C GLU A 247 -20.20 13.16 13.10
N LEU A 248 -19.82 11.87 13.13
CA LEU A 248 -18.51 11.43 13.60
C LEU A 248 -17.55 11.20 12.45
N PHE A 249 -16.34 11.73 12.60
CA PHE A 249 -15.25 11.63 11.64
C PHE A 249 -13.98 11.12 12.30
N LYS A 250 -13.09 10.54 11.52
CA LYS A 250 -11.70 10.25 11.90
C LYS A 250 -10.76 11.27 11.29
N GLU A 251 -9.80 11.76 12.06
CA GLU A 251 -8.68 12.54 11.53
C GLU A 251 -7.80 11.62 10.66
N TYR A 252 -7.48 12.11 9.47
CA TYR A 252 -6.58 11.42 8.54
C TYR A 252 -5.53 12.41 8.02
N TYR A 253 -4.26 12.09 8.21
CA TYR A 253 -3.15 12.94 7.76
C TYR A 253 -1.96 12.13 7.25
N GLY A 254 -1.20 12.74 6.32
CA GLY A 254 -0.04 12.13 5.71
C GLY A 254 1.17 12.04 6.64
N SER A 255 2.02 11.05 6.43
CA SER A 255 3.28 10.88 7.17
C SER A 255 4.23 12.08 7.02
N ALA A 256 4.16 12.80 5.90
CA ALA A 256 4.93 14.02 5.64
C ALA A 256 4.19 15.32 6.05
N SER A 257 3.11 15.25 6.84
CA SER A 257 2.42 16.42 7.37
C SER A 257 3.13 17.00 8.58
N ASP A 258 2.89 18.30 8.86
CA ASP A 258 3.31 18.96 10.09
C ASP A 258 2.73 18.31 11.34
N PHE A 259 1.50 17.80 11.27
CA PHE A 259 0.86 17.03 12.34
C PHE A 259 1.63 15.79 12.75
N ASN A 260 2.21 15.06 11.78
CA ASN A 260 3.01 13.89 12.07
C ASN A 260 4.46 14.23 12.47
N LYS A 261 5.03 15.28 11.86
CA LYS A 261 6.42 15.71 12.13
C LYS A 261 6.58 16.52 13.41
N GLY A 262 5.52 17.18 13.87
CA GLY A 262 5.58 18.12 14.97
C GLY A 262 6.27 19.44 14.64
N GLU A 263 6.66 19.67 13.38
CA GLU A 263 7.30 20.89 12.88
C GLU A 263 6.85 21.23 11.46
N TYR A 264 6.82 22.51 11.11
CA TYR A 264 6.49 23.01 9.76
C TYR A 264 7.75 23.11 8.89
N LYS A 265 8.32 21.95 8.52
CA LYS A 265 9.51 21.87 7.67
C LYS A 265 9.35 20.76 6.65
N HIS A 266 9.53 21.09 5.36
CA HIS A 266 9.36 20.15 4.25
C HIS A 266 8.01 19.41 4.30
N VAL A 267 6.91 20.17 4.47
CA VAL A 267 5.56 19.62 4.58
C VAL A 267 5.02 19.25 3.20
N GLU A 268 4.74 17.97 3.00
CA GLU A 268 4.16 17.39 1.78
C GLU A 268 2.86 16.60 2.06
N GLY A 269 2.29 16.72 3.24
CA GLY A 269 1.02 16.13 3.64
C GLY A 269 0.06 17.15 4.26
N LYS A 270 -1.23 16.86 4.17
CA LYS A 270 -2.31 17.64 4.82
C LYS A 270 -3.13 16.75 5.76
N ARG A 271 -3.94 17.38 6.61
CA ARG A 271 -4.96 16.74 7.45
C ARG A 271 -6.33 16.93 6.83
N ILE A 272 -7.14 15.89 6.86
CA ILE A 272 -8.56 15.90 6.49
C ILE A 272 -9.37 15.11 7.51
N LEU A 273 -10.68 15.20 7.42
CA LEU A 273 -11.62 14.36 8.16
C LEU A 273 -12.23 13.32 7.21
N GLU A 274 -12.26 12.06 7.65
CA GLU A 274 -12.91 10.95 6.94
C GLU A 274 -14.15 10.53 7.73
N PRO A 275 -15.32 10.44 7.09
CA PRO A 275 -16.53 9.92 7.74
C PRO A 275 -16.29 8.51 8.28
N ILE A 276 -16.91 8.19 9.42
CA ILE A 276 -16.84 6.82 9.96
C ILE A 276 -17.64 5.89 9.08
N LYS A 277 -17.00 4.79 8.65
CA LYS A 277 -17.55 3.78 7.70
C LYS A 277 -17.93 2.45 8.35
N GLY A 278 -17.99 2.39 9.69
CA GLY A 278 -18.20 1.15 10.41
C GLY A 278 -16.90 0.38 10.66
N ARG A 279 -16.97 -0.95 10.78
CA ARG A 279 -15.85 -1.78 11.23
C ARG A 279 -14.92 -2.18 10.08
N LEU A 280 -13.63 -2.26 10.38
CA LEU A 280 -12.58 -2.70 9.44
C LEU A 280 -12.88 -4.11 8.86
N ALA A 281 -13.33 -5.05 9.69
CA ALA A 281 -13.63 -6.42 9.27
C ALA A 281 -14.72 -6.47 8.18
N ASP A 282 -15.74 -5.61 8.27
CA ASP A 282 -16.83 -5.56 7.31
C ASP A 282 -16.33 -5.04 5.95
N THR A 283 -15.52 -3.99 5.95
CA THR A 283 -14.90 -3.46 4.72
C THR A 283 -13.97 -4.49 4.05
N LEU A 284 -13.15 -5.21 4.81
CA LEU A 284 -12.28 -6.24 4.24
C LEU A 284 -13.07 -7.41 3.64
N THR A 285 -14.21 -7.75 4.24
CA THR A 285 -15.13 -8.75 3.68
C THR A 285 -15.74 -8.27 2.38
N GLU A 286 -16.23 -7.04 2.33
CA GLU A 286 -16.75 -6.42 1.11
C GLU A 286 -15.69 -6.32 0.01
N MET A 287 -14.47 -5.87 0.34
CA MET A 287 -13.35 -5.86 -0.60
C MET A 287 -13.09 -7.25 -1.21
N GLN A 288 -13.10 -8.30 -0.38
CA GLN A 288 -12.90 -9.66 -0.87
C GLN A 288 -14.00 -10.06 -1.86
N GLN A 289 -15.26 -9.75 -1.56
CA GLN A 289 -16.40 -10.04 -2.44
C GLN A 289 -16.31 -9.26 -3.76
N ASP A 290 -15.88 -8.01 -3.72
CA ASP A 290 -15.72 -7.17 -4.91
C ASP A 290 -14.55 -7.63 -5.79
N ILE A 291 -13.45 -8.08 -5.18
CA ILE A 291 -12.35 -8.71 -5.91
C ILE A 291 -12.79 -10.03 -6.53
N GLN A 292 -13.58 -10.85 -5.84
CA GLN A 292 -14.19 -12.07 -6.41
C GLN A 292 -15.08 -11.73 -7.61
N SER A 293 -15.88 -10.67 -7.50
CA SER A 293 -16.67 -10.16 -8.63
C SER A 293 -15.77 -9.76 -9.80
N SER A 294 -14.69 -9.03 -9.55
CA SER A 294 -13.73 -8.61 -10.58
C SER A 294 -13.08 -9.81 -11.29
N ILE A 295 -12.72 -10.86 -10.56
CA ILE A 295 -12.17 -12.11 -11.12
C ILE A 295 -13.22 -12.81 -12.01
N SER A 296 -14.47 -12.86 -11.56
CA SER A 296 -15.60 -13.39 -12.33
C SER A 296 -15.79 -12.63 -13.65
N TYR A 297 -15.80 -11.30 -13.60
CA TYR A 297 -15.87 -10.44 -14.80
C TYR A 297 -14.65 -10.60 -15.71
N ALA A 298 -13.48 -10.92 -15.17
CA ALA A 298 -12.31 -11.23 -15.96
C ALA A 298 -12.40 -12.61 -16.69
N GLY A 299 -13.46 -13.38 -16.45
CA GLY A 299 -13.65 -14.71 -17.01
C GLY A 299 -12.70 -15.75 -16.41
N GLY A 300 -12.20 -15.51 -15.21
CA GLY A 300 -11.23 -16.36 -14.52
C GLY A 300 -11.76 -16.94 -13.22
N LYS A 301 -10.85 -17.63 -12.49
CA LYS A 301 -11.07 -18.17 -11.14
C LYS A 301 -10.02 -17.71 -10.13
N LYS A 302 -8.95 -17.06 -10.60
CA LYS A 302 -7.82 -16.62 -9.77
C LYS A 302 -7.53 -15.14 -9.99
N LEU A 303 -6.98 -14.50 -9.00
CA LEU A 303 -6.64 -13.08 -9.00
C LEU A 303 -5.87 -12.66 -10.27
N LEU A 304 -4.87 -13.42 -10.69
CA LEU A 304 -4.05 -13.09 -11.85
C LEU A 304 -4.77 -13.20 -13.21
N ASP A 305 -5.98 -13.75 -13.25
CA ASP A 305 -6.78 -13.77 -14.48
C ASP A 305 -7.23 -12.35 -14.87
N ILE A 306 -7.31 -11.41 -13.90
CA ILE A 306 -7.56 -10.00 -14.16
C ILE A 306 -6.48 -9.39 -15.08
N ARG A 307 -5.25 -9.86 -15.04
CA ARG A 307 -4.15 -9.35 -15.89
C ARG A 307 -4.38 -9.58 -17.40
N LYS A 308 -5.29 -10.47 -17.78
CA LYS A 308 -5.51 -10.89 -19.16
C LYS A 308 -6.63 -10.12 -19.87
N VAL A 309 -7.37 -9.25 -19.19
CA VAL A 309 -8.49 -8.51 -19.78
C VAL A 309 -8.03 -7.30 -20.58
N ASN A 310 -8.83 -6.90 -21.56
CA ASN A 310 -8.66 -5.61 -22.24
C ASN A 310 -9.24 -4.48 -21.41
N TYR A 311 -8.98 -3.25 -21.81
CA TYR A 311 -9.46 -2.05 -21.16
C TYR A 311 -9.77 -0.98 -22.19
N VAL A 312 -10.53 0.03 -21.78
CA VAL A 312 -10.78 1.25 -22.55
C VAL A 312 -10.36 2.47 -21.73
N ILE A 313 -9.91 3.51 -22.40
CA ILE A 313 -9.67 4.82 -21.80
C ILE A 313 -10.88 5.68 -22.10
N LEU A 314 -11.50 6.23 -21.07
CA LEU A 314 -12.65 7.12 -21.19
C LEU A 314 -12.15 8.51 -21.58
N GLY A 315 -12.80 9.15 -22.56
CA GLY A 315 -12.55 10.54 -22.91
C GLY A 315 -12.93 11.50 -21.78
N GLY A 316 -12.36 12.71 -21.78
CA GLY A 316 -12.51 13.67 -20.68
C GLY A 316 -13.95 14.04 -20.29
N ASP A 317 -14.91 13.96 -21.19
CA ASP A 317 -16.31 14.26 -20.91
C ASP A 317 -17.06 13.15 -20.15
N ASN A 318 -16.52 11.92 -20.14
CA ASN A 318 -17.13 10.76 -19.46
C ASN A 318 -16.48 10.44 -18.09
N ALA A 319 -15.37 11.07 -17.78
CA ALA A 319 -14.64 10.80 -16.52
C ALA A 319 -15.28 11.49 -15.28
N GLY A 320 -16.15 12.47 -15.51
CA GLY A 320 -16.77 13.30 -14.45
C GLY A 320 -18.13 12.83 -13.94
N GLU A 321 -18.84 11.96 -14.66
CA GLU A 321 -20.20 11.57 -14.29
C GLU A 321 -20.31 10.53 -13.16
N HIS A 322 -19.20 9.90 -12.76
CA HIS A 322 -19.20 8.86 -11.71
C HIS A 322 -18.87 9.35 -10.29
N LEU A 323 -18.81 10.67 -10.08
CA LEU A 323 -18.50 11.26 -8.76
C LEU A 323 -19.73 11.62 -7.91
N LEU A 324 -20.95 11.26 -8.35
CA LEU A 324 -22.20 11.64 -7.69
C LEU A 324 -23.13 10.45 -7.37
N MET A 325 -22.59 9.27 -7.03
CA MET A 325 -23.37 8.23 -6.37
C MET A 325 -22.67 7.73 -5.11
#